data_04cd3124a8a4f9aa6c271756945238f8
#
_entry.id   04cd3124a8a4f9aa6c271756945238f8
#
_cell.length_a   1.000
_cell.length_b   1.000
_cell.length_c   1.000
_cell.angle_alpha   90.00
_cell.angle_beta   90.00
_cell.angle_gamma   90.00
#
_symmetry.space_group_name_H-M   'P 1'
#
loop_
_entity.id
_entity.type
_entity.pdbx_description
1 polymer ?
#
loop_
_entity_poly.entity_id
_entity_poly.type
_entity_poly.pdbx_seq_one_letter_code
_entity_poly.pdbx_strand_id
1 'polypeptide(L)'
;ESKGKVFYTSKRVGTGYRIFDFYKLRSMRMGADAALKDLKHLNQYDAEKKPEEADDVCPRCASLPEGEYCSEVLYSEGKKICEYWYFEKKKQKADSTFIKIKDDPRVTRVGKFIRNTSIDELPQLVNVFKGDMSIVGNRPLPLYEAEMLTSDDWSERFMGPAGITGLWQVEKRGKKGSMSEEERKALDNQYARNYSFWGDIKLILKTIPALFQKENV
;
A
#
# COMPACT_ATOMS: atom_id res chain seq x y z
N GLU A 1 15.20 -23.00 6.35
CA GLU A 1 15.62 -21.84 7.16
C GLU A 1 14.52 -21.41 8.14
N SER A 2 13.27 -21.61 7.79
CA SER A 2 12.11 -21.34 8.65
C SER A 2 11.05 -22.41 8.45
N LYS A 3 10.63 -23.10 9.52
CA LYS A 3 9.55 -24.11 9.48
C LYS A 3 8.21 -23.45 9.07
N GLY A 4 7.36 -24.19 8.36
CA GLY A 4 6.02 -23.76 7.98
C GLY A 4 5.75 -23.84 6.48
N LYS A 5 4.54 -23.42 6.05
CA LYS A 5 4.08 -23.51 4.66
C LYS A 5 4.96 -22.66 3.73
N VAL A 6 5.22 -23.17 2.52
CA VAL A 6 5.97 -22.46 1.46
C VAL A 6 5.13 -21.34 0.86
N PHE A 7 3.84 -21.57 0.68
CA PHE A 7 2.91 -20.59 0.14
C PHE A 7 2.30 -19.74 1.26
N TYR A 8 2.18 -18.47 0.98
CA TYR A 8 1.50 -17.48 1.80
C TYR A 8 0.30 -16.94 1.05
N THR A 9 -0.82 -16.83 1.75
CA THR A 9 -2.06 -16.29 1.20
C THR A 9 -2.52 -15.13 2.05
N SER A 10 -2.87 -14.01 1.41
CA SER A 10 -3.44 -12.84 2.09
C SER A 10 -4.65 -12.31 1.31
N LYS A 11 -5.62 -11.74 2.03
CA LYS A 11 -6.73 -11.03 1.39
C LYS A 11 -6.25 -9.70 0.82
N ARG A 12 -6.63 -9.44 -0.43
CA ARG A 12 -6.33 -8.20 -1.13
C ARG A 12 -7.56 -7.64 -1.81
N VAL A 13 -7.58 -6.31 -1.98
CA VAL A 13 -8.61 -5.60 -2.72
C VAL A 13 -8.07 -5.29 -4.11
N GLY A 14 -8.81 -5.71 -5.13
CA GLY A 14 -8.51 -5.49 -6.54
C GLY A 14 -9.58 -4.66 -7.25
N THR A 15 -9.77 -4.94 -8.52
CA THR A 15 -10.72 -4.24 -9.41
C THR A 15 -12.13 -4.24 -8.81
N GLY A 16 -12.80 -3.06 -8.84
CA GLY A 16 -14.16 -2.89 -8.34
C GLY A 16 -14.32 -3.24 -6.85
N TYR A 17 -13.28 -3.03 -6.04
CA TYR A 17 -13.25 -3.39 -4.61
C TYR A 17 -13.41 -4.89 -4.33
N ARG A 18 -13.24 -5.76 -5.34
CA ARG A 18 -13.34 -7.20 -5.16
C ARG A 18 -12.22 -7.71 -4.26
N ILE A 19 -12.59 -8.43 -3.20
CA ILE A 19 -11.64 -9.07 -2.28
C ILE A 19 -11.35 -10.48 -2.77
N PHE A 20 -10.06 -10.83 -2.88
CA PHE A 20 -9.61 -12.15 -3.31
C PHE A 20 -8.41 -12.65 -2.52
N ASP A 21 -8.12 -13.95 -2.64
CA ASP A 21 -6.95 -14.59 -2.05
C ASP A 21 -5.72 -14.36 -2.94
N PHE A 22 -4.78 -13.60 -2.43
CA PHE A 22 -3.55 -13.24 -3.12
C PHE A 22 -2.42 -14.19 -2.74
N TYR A 23 -1.84 -14.86 -3.71
CA TYR A 23 -0.84 -15.90 -3.49
C TYR A 23 0.58 -15.38 -3.63
N LYS A 24 1.45 -15.76 -2.69
CA LYS A 24 2.90 -15.48 -2.71
C LYS A 24 3.70 -16.66 -2.17
N LEU A 25 5.00 -16.71 -2.52
CA LEU A 25 5.93 -17.52 -1.75
C LEU A 25 6.26 -16.80 -0.45
N ARG A 26 6.37 -17.58 0.62
CA ARG A 26 6.72 -17.06 1.93
C ARG A 26 8.19 -16.66 1.97
N SER A 27 8.47 -15.38 2.16
CA SER A 27 9.80 -14.80 2.26
C SER A 27 10.21 -14.40 3.68
N MET A 28 9.24 -14.42 4.61
CA MET A 28 9.46 -14.06 6.03
C MET A 28 9.34 -15.28 6.95
N ARG A 29 9.86 -15.16 8.16
CA ARG A 29 9.68 -16.16 9.23
C ARG A 29 8.22 -16.22 9.65
N MET A 30 7.81 -17.36 10.25
CA MET A 30 6.47 -17.48 10.82
C MET A 30 6.32 -16.46 11.97
N GLY A 31 5.11 -15.87 12.09
CA GLY A 31 4.83 -14.85 13.09
C GLY A 31 5.37 -13.46 12.77
N ALA A 32 5.81 -13.22 11.53
CA ALA A 32 6.35 -11.93 11.09
C ALA A 32 5.37 -10.75 11.28
N ASP A 33 4.07 -11.00 11.16
CA ASP A 33 3.04 -9.98 11.37
C ASP A 33 2.94 -9.56 12.85
N ALA A 34 3.07 -10.50 13.78
CA ALA A 34 3.10 -10.19 15.21
C ALA A 34 4.35 -9.38 15.59
N ALA A 35 5.51 -9.73 15.03
CA ALA A 35 6.76 -9.02 15.26
C ALA A 35 6.78 -7.60 14.64
N LEU A 36 5.86 -7.28 13.74
CA LEU A 36 5.76 -5.95 13.13
C LEU A 36 5.49 -4.85 14.17
N LYS A 37 4.71 -5.17 15.21
CA LYS A 37 4.37 -4.20 16.27
C LYS A 37 5.64 -3.68 16.98
N ASP A 38 6.60 -4.57 17.21
CA ASP A 38 7.84 -4.24 17.90
C ASP A 38 8.87 -3.52 17.01
N LEU A 39 8.69 -3.64 15.67
CA LEU A 39 9.61 -3.09 14.67
C LEU A 39 9.12 -1.78 14.04
N LYS A 40 7.99 -1.23 14.46
CA LYS A 40 7.45 0.02 13.93
C LYS A 40 8.44 1.18 14.01
N HIS A 41 9.27 1.23 15.06
CA HIS A 41 10.30 2.25 15.25
C HIS A 41 11.41 2.25 14.19
N LEU A 42 11.52 1.17 13.38
CA LEU A 42 12.47 1.04 12.26
C LEU A 42 11.87 1.46 10.92
N ASN A 43 10.67 2.05 10.92
CA ASN A 43 10.00 2.47 9.70
C ASN A 43 10.75 3.64 9.06
N GLN A 44 11.12 3.49 7.78
CA GLN A 44 11.84 4.52 7.03
C GLN A 44 11.01 5.78 6.77
N TYR A 45 9.68 5.68 6.80
CA TYR A 45 8.78 6.81 6.60
C TYR A 45 8.57 7.65 7.87
N ASP A 46 8.85 7.08 9.07
CA ASP A 46 8.69 7.78 10.36
C ASP A 46 9.92 8.63 10.74
N ALA A 47 11.01 8.58 9.97
CA ALA A 47 12.23 9.32 10.28
C ALA A 47 12.07 10.85 10.19
N GLU A 48 10.99 11.36 9.58
CA GLU A 48 10.74 12.80 9.42
C GLU A 48 9.56 13.33 10.26
N LYS A 49 8.76 12.46 10.88
CA LYS A 49 7.62 12.88 11.72
C LYS A 49 7.61 12.10 13.04
N LYS A 50 7.99 12.77 14.14
CA LYS A 50 7.58 12.32 15.48
C LYS A 50 6.05 12.24 15.49
N PRO A 51 5.41 11.14 15.95
CA PRO A 51 4.00 11.18 16.27
C PRO A 51 3.88 12.13 17.48
N GLU A 52 3.50 13.37 17.25
CA GLU A 52 2.77 14.10 18.28
C GLU A 52 1.51 13.24 18.50
N GLU A 53 1.32 12.77 19.72
CA GLU A 53 0.02 12.23 20.15
C GLU A 53 -0.98 13.32 19.80
N ALA A 54 -1.70 13.13 18.69
CA ALA A 54 -2.62 14.14 18.19
C ALA A 54 -3.68 14.31 19.27
N ASP A 55 -3.64 15.44 19.95
CA ASP A 55 -4.65 15.81 20.92
C ASP A 55 -6.03 15.47 20.38
N ASP A 56 -6.89 14.90 21.22
CA ASP A 56 -8.25 14.54 20.83
C ASP A 56 -9.09 15.78 20.42
N VAL A 57 -8.55 16.98 20.60
CA VAL A 57 -9.19 18.26 20.33
C VAL A 57 -8.62 18.89 19.07
N CYS A 58 -9.51 19.33 18.17
CA CYS A 58 -9.14 20.06 16.98
C CYS A 58 -8.47 21.40 17.35
N PRO A 59 -7.25 21.73 16.87
CA PRO A 59 -6.60 23.00 17.17
C PRO A 59 -7.41 24.23 16.76
N ARG A 60 -8.21 24.13 15.69
CA ARG A 60 -9.09 25.21 15.24
C ARG A 60 -10.33 25.37 16.14
N CYS A 61 -10.86 24.26 16.62
CA CYS A 61 -12.00 24.31 17.54
C CYS A 61 -11.59 24.78 18.94
N ALA A 62 -10.34 24.52 19.35
CA ALA A 62 -9.82 24.97 20.65
C ALA A 62 -9.81 26.50 20.83
N SER A 63 -9.86 27.27 19.74
CA SER A 63 -9.95 28.73 19.74
C SER A 63 -11.39 29.27 19.68
N LEU A 64 -12.40 28.39 19.57
CA LEU A 64 -13.81 28.77 19.49
C LEU A 64 -14.49 28.66 20.86
N PRO A 65 -15.64 29.33 21.06
CA PRO A 65 -16.49 29.17 22.26
C PRO A 65 -16.89 27.72 22.45
N GLU A 66 -17.10 27.32 23.70
CA GLU A 66 -17.53 25.98 24.07
C GLU A 66 -18.82 25.55 23.33
N GLY A 67 -18.75 24.43 22.63
CA GLY A 67 -19.87 23.90 21.83
C GLY A 67 -19.90 24.32 20.37
N GLU A 68 -19.00 25.23 19.94
CA GLU A 68 -18.84 25.61 18.54
C GLU A 68 -17.75 24.77 17.84
N TYR A 69 -17.95 24.52 16.54
CA TYR A 69 -17.03 23.72 15.72
C TYR A 69 -16.61 24.49 14.48
N CYS A 70 -15.35 24.31 14.06
CA CYS A 70 -14.77 25.01 12.90
C CYS A 70 -15.30 24.52 11.54
N SER A 71 -16.00 23.39 11.50
CA SER A 71 -16.64 22.79 10.33
C SER A 71 -17.80 21.91 10.76
N GLU A 72 -18.47 21.22 9.84
CA GLU A 72 -19.59 20.32 10.15
C GLU A 72 -19.23 19.29 11.22
N VAL A 73 -20.21 18.91 12.04
CA VAL A 73 -20.00 17.98 13.15
C VAL A 73 -20.31 16.56 12.68
N LEU A 74 -19.32 15.70 12.79
CA LEU A 74 -19.45 14.27 12.55
C LEU A 74 -19.48 13.50 13.86
N TYR A 75 -20.07 12.31 13.83
CA TYR A 75 -20.01 11.35 14.92
C TYR A 75 -19.07 10.21 14.57
N SER A 76 -17.97 10.08 15.29
CA SER A 76 -16.98 9.01 15.10
C SER A 76 -16.67 8.35 16.45
N GLU A 77 -16.78 7.04 16.52
CA GLU A 77 -16.48 6.25 17.73
C GLU A 77 -17.24 6.73 18.98
N GLY A 78 -18.49 7.22 18.79
CA GLY A 78 -19.34 7.72 19.88
C GLY A 78 -18.99 9.14 20.37
N LYS A 79 -18.04 9.82 19.75
CA LYS A 79 -17.63 11.20 20.06
C LYS A 79 -18.00 12.16 18.92
N LYS A 80 -18.27 13.42 19.27
CA LYS A 80 -18.41 14.49 18.30
C LYS A 80 -17.03 14.98 17.88
N ILE A 81 -16.83 15.11 16.59
CA ILE A 81 -15.58 15.62 15.99
C ILE A 81 -15.96 16.53 14.82
N CYS A 82 -15.25 17.64 14.62
CA CYS A 82 -15.46 18.45 13.43
C CYS A 82 -14.89 17.73 12.20
N GLU A 83 -15.55 17.89 11.07
CA GLU A 83 -15.19 17.28 9.78
C GLU A 83 -13.73 17.54 9.42
N TYR A 84 -13.27 18.79 9.55
CA TYR A 84 -11.88 19.16 9.29
C TYR A 84 -10.89 18.27 10.07
N TRP A 85 -11.09 18.13 11.39
CA TRP A 85 -10.19 17.34 12.25
C TRP A 85 -10.30 15.84 12.00
N TYR A 86 -11.48 15.38 11.64
CA TYR A 86 -11.69 13.98 11.23
C TYR A 86 -10.84 13.63 10.00
N PHE A 87 -10.85 14.48 8.96
CA PHE A 87 -10.06 14.25 7.77
C PHE A 87 -8.55 14.42 8.01
N GLU A 88 -8.14 15.40 8.82
CA GLU A 88 -6.75 15.58 9.21
C GLU A 88 -6.21 14.36 9.99
N LYS A 89 -6.96 13.84 10.98
CA LYS A 89 -6.62 12.61 11.69
C LYS A 89 -6.57 11.40 10.73
N LYS A 90 -7.50 11.31 9.82
CA LYS A 90 -7.53 10.24 8.80
C LYS A 90 -6.31 10.32 7.89
N LYS A 91 -5.91 11.52 7.48
CA LYS A 91 -4.71 11.77 6.67
C LYS A 91 -3.43 11.41 7.43
N GLN A 92 -3.30 11.85 8.66
CA GLN A 92 -2.14 11.50 9.52
C GLN A 92 -2.03 9.99 9.76
N LYS A 93 -3.17 9.32 10.01
CA LYS A 93 -3.20 7.84 10.11
C LYS A 93 -2.81 7.16 8.79
N ALA A 94 -3.20 7.71 7.66
CA ALA A 94 -2.83 7.20 6.33
C ALA A 94 -1.32 7.36 6.07
N ASP A 95 -0.72 8.49 6.42
CA ASP A 95 0.73 8.74 6.31
C ASP A 95 1.57 7.78 7.18
N SER A 96 1.01 7.25 8.27
CA SER A 96 1.68 6.28 9.15
C SER A 96 1.46 4.82 8.76
N THR A 97 0.69 4.55 7.71
CA THR A 97 0.22 3.18 7.39
C THR A 97 1.21 2.39 6.57
N PHE A 98 2.05 3.07 5.79
CA PHE A 98 3.07 2.41 4.99
C PHE A 98 4.31 2.13 5.83
N ILE A 99 4.53 0.86 6.15
CA ILE A 99 5.71 0.42 6.91
C ILE A 99 6.72 -0.16 5.92
N LYS A 100 7.85 0.51 5.78
CA LYS A 100 9.00 0.01 5.04
C LYS A 100 10.21 -0.05 5.97
N ILE A 101 10.61 -1.25 6.35
CA ILE A 101 11.78 -1.50 7.19
C ILE A 101 12.96 -1.85 6.28
N LYS A 102 14.05 -1.09 6.39
CA LYS A 102 15.30 -1.41 5.70
C LYS A 102 15.97 -2.58 6.41
N ASP A 103 16.45 -3.56 5.63
CA ASP A 103 17.07 -4.78 6.14
C ASP A 103 16.19 -5.51 7.18
N ASP A 104 14.91 -5.68 6.86
CA ASP A 104 13.88 -6.25 7.73
C ASP A 104 14.33 -7.61 8.32
N PRO A 105 14.54 -7.73 9.65
CA PRO A 105 15.04 -8.95 10.29
C PRO A 105 14.07 -10.13 10.19
N ARG A 106 12.82 -9.90 9.82
CA ARG A 106 11.82 -10.95 9.59
C ARG A 106 12.05 -11.69 8.29
N VAL A 107 12.78 -11.09 7.34
CA VAL A 107 13.06 -11.68 6.02
C VAL A 107 14.15 -12.74 6.17
N THR A 108 13.92 -13.95 5.66
CA THR A 108 14.92 -15.01 5.65
C THR A 108 15.98 -14.77 4.56
N ARG A 109 17.13 -15.46 4.60
CA ARG A 109 18.15 -15.36 3.54
C ARG A 109 17.57 -15.78 2.19
N VAL A 110 16.87 -16.92 2.16
CA VAL A 110 16.14 -17.38 0.97
C VAL A 110 15.06 -16.38 0.59
N GLY A 111 14.35 -15.82 1.58
CA GLY A 111 13.36 -14.76 1.38
C GLY A 111 13.95 -13.52 0.70
N LYS A 112 15.15 -13.10 1.10
CA LYS A 112 15.85 -11.98 0.47
C LYS A 112 16.18 -12.27 -1.00
N PHE A 113 16.65 -13.48 -1.30
CA PHE A 113 16.94 -13.90 -2.67
C PHE A 113 15.67 -13.90 -3.54
N ILE A 114 14.58 -14.55 -3.10
CA ILE A 114 13.35 -14.66 -3.90
C ILE A 114 12.65 -13.30 -4.09
N ARG A 115 12.76 -12.37 -3.13
CA ARG A 115 12.28 -10.98 -3.28
C ARG A 115 13.11 -10.20 -4.30
N ASN A 116 14.43 -10.28 -4.22
CA ASN A 116 15.31 -9.58 -5.17
C ASN A 116 15.14 -10.06 -6.61
N THR A 117 14.68 -11.28 -6.79
CA THR A 117 14.39 -11.88 -8.11
C THR A 117 12.90 -11.85 -8.48
N SER A 118 12.05 -11.31 -7.60
CA SER A 118 10.59 -11.31 -7.75
C SER A 118 9.96 -12.71 -7.93
N ILE A 119 10.69 -13.78 -7.62
CA ILE A 119 10.19 -15.17 -7.69
C ILE A 119 9.05 -15.39 -6.70
N ASP A 120 9.02 -14.65 -5.57
CA ASP A 120 7.94 -14.71 -4.59
C ASP A 120 6.57 -14.28 -5.17
N GLU A 121 6.56 -13.60 -6.29
CA GLU A 121 5.35 -13.13 -6.97
C GLU A 121 4.82 -14.11 -8.04
N LEU A 122 5.59 -15.14 -8.43
CA LEU A 122 5.14 -16.12 -9.43
C LEU A 122 3.80 -16.80 -9.10
N PRO A 123 3.47 -17.13 -7.83
CA PRO A 123 2.16 -17.70 -7.53
C PRO A 123 0.97 -16.79 -7.86
N GLN A 124 1.18 -15.49 -8.06
CA GLN A 124 0.14 -14.56 -8.51
C GLN A 124 -0.37 -14.90 -9.94
N LEU A 125 0.41 -15.63 -10.73
CA LEU A 125 -0.07 -16.16 -12.02
C LEU A 125 -1.32 -17.03 -11.85
N VAL A 126 -1.47 -17.72 -10.71
CA VAL A 126 -2.71 -18.46 -10.39
C VAL A 126 -3.88 -17.49 -10.24
N ASN A 127 -3.68 -16.31 -9.65
CA ASN A 127 -4.72 -15.28 -9.58
C ASN A 127 -5.09 -14.73 -10.96
N VAL A 128 -4.12 -14.60 -11.87
CA VAL A 128 -4.38 -14.20 -13.26
C VAL A 128 -5.22 -15.27 -13.97
N PHE A 129 -4.86 -16.56 -13.86
CA PHE A 129 -5.63 -17.65 -14.46
C PHE A 129 -7.04 -17.76 -13.89
N LYS A 130 -7.24 -17.44 -12.62
CA LYS A 130 -8.56 -17.39 -11.97
C LYS A 130 -9.39 -16.16 -12.37
N GLY A 131 -8.80 -15.17 -13.04
CA GLY A 131 -9.46 -13.90 -13.35
C GLY A 131 -9.61 -12.97 -12.14
N ASP A 132 -8.85 -13.18 -11.07
CA ASP A 132 -8.84 -12.28 -9.91
C ASP A 132 -8.06 -11.00 -10.21
N MET A 133 -7.08 -11.08 -11.10
CA MET A 133 -6.24 -9.96 -11.53
C MET A 133 -5.68 -10.18 -12.94
N SER A 134 -5.08 -9.15 -13.51
CA SER A 134 -4.38 -9.14 -14.79
C SER A 134 -2.86 -9.25 -14.60
N ILE A 135 -2.12 -9.42 -15.69
CA ILE A 135 -0.65 -9.28 -15.69
C ILE A 135 -0.28 -7.83 -15.40
N VAL A 136 -0.92 -6.88 -16.13
CA VAL A 136 -0.70 -5.45 -15.96
C VAL A 136 -1.90 -4.83 -15.25
N GLY A 137 -1.64 -3.95 -14.30
CA GLY A 137 -2.69 -3.29 -13.53
C GLY A 137 -2.17 -2.64 -12.26
N ASN A 138 -3.07 -2.03 -11.52
CA ASN A 138 -2.76 -1.47 -10.22
C ASN A 138 -2.51 -2.58 -9.21
N ARG A 139 -1.46 -2.45 -8.39
CA ARG A 139 -1.12 -3.48 -7.40
C ARG A 139 -2.26 -3.65 -6.39
N PRO A 140 -2.78 -4.89 -6.19
CA PRO A 140 -3.84 -5.13 -5.21
C PRO A 140 -3.37 -4.79 -3.80
N LEU A 141 -4.20 -4.07 -3.04
CA LEU A 141 -3.86 -3.58 -1.71
C LEU A 141 -4.31 -4.52 -0.60
N PRO A 142 -3.60 -4.58 0.55
CA PRO A 142 -4.15 -5.11 1.79
C PRO A 142 -5.45 -4.41 2.15
N LEU A 143 -6.34 -5.09 2.88
CA LEU A 143 -7.64 -4.53 3.28
C LEU A 143 -7.49 -3.19 4.00
N TYR A 144 -6.55 -3.09 4.95
CA TYR A 144 -6.31 -1.87 5.71
C TYR A 144 -5.80 -0.70 4.88
N GLU A 145 -4.95 -0.96 3.86
CA GLU A 145 -4.51 0.08 2.93
C GLU A 145 -5.65 0.52 2.00
N ALA A 146 -6.44 -0.45 1.51
CA ALA A 146 -7.57 -0.15 0.64
C ALA A 146 -8.63 0.70 1.36
N GLU A 147 -8.93 0.41 2.62
CA GLU A 147 -9.88 1.17 3.44
C GLU A 147 -9.47 2.64 3.58
N MET A 148 -8.18 2.92 3.73
CA MET A 148 -7.68 4.30 3.82
C MET A 148 -7.72 5.06 2.49
N LEU A 149 -7.69 4.33 1.37
CA LEU A 149 -7.69 4.91 0.03
C LEU A 149 -9.09 4.95 -0.62
N THR A 150 -10.15 4.87 0.17
CA THR A 150 -11.55 4.97 -0.29
C THR A 150 -12.05 6.41 -0.41
N SER A 151 -11.20 7.44 -0.21
CA SER A 151 -11.57 8.82 -0.49
C SER A 151 -11.79 9.04 -1.99
N ASP A 152 -12.63 10.01 -2.35
CA ASP A 152 -13.00 10.31 -3.74
C ASP A 152 -11.77 10.53 -4.64
N ASP A 153 -10.73 11.17 -4.12
CA ASP A 153 -9.50 11.45 -4.86
C ASP A 153 -8.70 10.19 -5.24
N TRP A 154 -8.82 9.10 -4.47
CA TRP A 154 -7.97 7.91 -4.63
C TRP A 154 -8.72 6.64 -4.99
N SER A 155 -10.03 6.68 -5.02
CA SER A 155 -10.89 5.52 -5.31
C SER A 155 -10.79 5.04 -6.76
N GLU A 156 -10.46 5.92 -7.70
CA GLU A 156 -10.37 5.61 -9.13
C GLU A 156 -9.41 4.47 -9.46
N ARG A 157 -8.37 4.28 -8.66
CA ARG A 157 -7.44 3.17 -8.84
C ARG A 157 -8.11 1.79 -8.87
N PHE A 158 -9.25 1.66 -8.19
CA PHE A 158 -10.02 0.41 -8.14
C PHE A 158 -10.93 0.20 -9.36
N MET A 159 -11.10 1.22 -10.19
CA MET A 159 -11.88 1.12 -11.45
C MET A 159 -11.05 0.49 -12.58
N GLY A 160 -9.72 0.54 -12.49
CA GLY A 160 -8.82 -0.15 -13.40
C GLY A 160 -8.54 -1.60 -13.00
N PRO A 161 -7.93 -2.40 -13.89
CA PRO A 161 -7.54 -3.77 -13.58
C PRO A 161 -6.51 -3.81 -12.45
N ALA A 162 -6.65 -4.79 -11.54
CA ALA A 162 -5.59 -5.16 -10.61
C ALA A 162 -4.53 -5.99 -11.36
N GLY A 163 -3.23 -5.78 -11.05
CA GLY A 163 -2.16 -6.43 -11.80
C GLY A 163 -0.95 -6.86 -10.98
N ILE A 164 -0.13 -7.73 -11.58
CA ILE A 164 1.17 -8.13 -11.03
C ILE A 164 2.16 -6.97 -11.17
N THR A 165 2.21 -6.36 -12.34
CA THR A 165 3.02 -5.15 -12.63
C THR A 165 2.11 -3.99 -13.00
N GLY A 166 2.57 -2.76 -12.82
CA GLY A 166 1.79 -1.57 -13.12
C GLY A 166 2.65 -0.33 -13.32
N LEU A 167 2.01 0.77 -13.69
CA LEU A 167 2.68 2.01 -14.09
C LEU A 167 3.65 2.52 -13.01
N TRP A 168 3.17 2.65 -11.75
CA TRP A 168 4.02 3.16 -10.67
C TRP A 168 5.21 2.24 -10.36
N GLN A 169 5.04 0.91 -10.49
CA GLN A 169 6.11 -0.06 -10.21
C GLN A 169 7.26 0.10 -11.21
N VAL A 170 6.91 0.29 -12.49
CA VAL A 170 7.89 0.50 -13.56
C VAL A 170 8.59 1.87 -13.42
N GLU A 171 7.82 2.93 -13.14
CA GLU A 171 8.36 4.29 -12.96
C GLU A 171 9.26 4.38 -11.72
N LYS A 172 8.88 3.76 -10.59
CA LYS A 172 9.70 3.72 -9.38
C LYS A 172 11.04 3.03 -9.60
N ARG A 173 11.02 1.88 -10.28
CA ARG A 173 12.25 1.12 -10.58
C ARG A 173 13.15 1.87 -11.55
N GLY A 174 12.60 2.72 -12.44
CA GLY A 174 13.36 3.56 -13.36
C GLY A 174 13.97 4.82 -12.75
N LYS A 175 13.49 5.28 -11.60
CA LYS A 175 13.98 6.50 -10.92
C LYS A 175 14.93 6.15 -9.77
N LYS A 176 16.10 6.78 -9.72
CA LYS A 176 17.00 6.74 -8.56
C LYS A 176 16.46 7.69 -7.48
N GLY A 177 15.45 7.31 -6.73
CA GLY A 177 14.88 8.13 -5.66
C GLY A 177 13.71 7.48 -4.95
N SER A 178 13.29 8.05 -3.83
CA SER A 178 12.05 7.68 -3.16
C SER A 178 10.88 8.34 -3.90
N MET A 179 9.92 7.54 -4.35
CA MET A 179 8.64 8.03 -4.87
C MET A 179 7.76 8.39 -3.68
N SER A 180 7.14 9.56 -3.70
CA SER A 180 6.16 9.94 -2.68
C SER A 180 4.89 9.08 -2.77
N GLU A 181 4.12 9.06 -1.70
CA GLU A 181 2.86 8.33 -1.67
C GLU A 181 1.84 8.93 -2.64
N GLU A 182 1.79 10.26 -2.71
CA GLU A 182 0.94 11.02 -3.63
C GLU A 182 1.29 10.72 -5.09
N GLU A 183 2.58 10.68 -5.43
CA GLU A 183 3.03 10.31 -6.78
C GLU A 183 2.58 8.88 -7.14
N ARG A 184 2.71 7.94 -6.20
CA ARG A 184 2.24 6.55 -6.40
C ARG A 184 0.73 6.51 -6.65
N LYS A 185 -0.06 7.21 -5.82
CA LYS A 185 -1.52 7.27 -5.96
C LYS A 185 -1.93 7.91 -7.29
N ALA A 186 -1.26 9.00 -7.67
CA ALA A 186 -1.51 9.67 -8.95
C ALA A 186 -1.24 8.75 -10.15
N LEU A 187 -0.15 7.97 -10.12
CA LEU A 187 0.17 7.01 -11.18
C LEU A 187 -0.84 5.85 -11.25
N ASP A 188 -1.33 5.37 -10.10
CA ASP A 188 -2.38 4.35 -10.06
C ASP A 188 -3.69 4.86 -10.69
N ASN A 189 -4.13 6.09 -10.36
CA ASN A 189 -5.30 6.71 -10.96
C ASN A 189 -5.09 7.00 -12.46
N GLN A 190 -3.90 7.48 -12.83
CA GLN A 190 -3.54 7.71 -14.23
C GLN A 190 -3.65 6.42 -15.06
N TYR A 191 -3.14 5.30 -14.52
CA TYR A 191 -3.28 4.01 -15.18
C TYR A 191 -4.75 3.60 -15.29
N ALA A 192 -5.53 3.72 -14.22
CA ALA A 192 -6.94 3.34 -14.21
C ALA A 192 -7.79 4.11 -15.24
N ARG A 193 -7.45 5.38 -15.49
CA ARG A 193 -8.12 6.22 -16.50
C ARG A 193 -7.74 5.88 -17.95
N ASN A 194 -6.49 5.42 -18.16
CA ASN A 194 -5.87 5.39 -19.50
C ASN A 194 -5.32 4.00 -19.89
N TYR A 195 -5.71 2.92 -19.19
CA TYR A 195 -5.22 1.60 -19.55
C TYR A 195 -5.66 1.19 -20.95
N SER A 196 -4.77 0.54 -21.68
CA SER A 196 -5.04 0.06 -23.03
C SER A 196 -4.12 -1.12 -23.36
N PHE A 197 -4.55 -1.95 -24.28
CA PHE A 197 -3.78 -3.13 -24.71
C PHE A 197 -2.33 -2.78 -25.09
N TRP A 198 -2.13 -1.76 -25.92
CA TRP A 198 -0.79 -1.35 -26.33
C TRP A 198 0.01 -0.70 -25.20
N GLY A 199 -0.67 0.02 -24.30
CA GLY A 199 -0.09 0.54 -23.07
C GLY A 199 0.44 -0.59 -22.18
N ASP A 200 -0.35 -1.64 -22.01
CA ASP A 200 0.01 -2.81 -21.20
C ASP A 200 1.19 -3.59 -21.79
N ILE A 201 1.22 -3.79 -23.13
CA ILE A 201 2.39 -4.39 -23.80
C ILE A 201 3.66 -3.55 -23.53
N LYS A 202 3.57 -2.23 -23.63
CA LYS A 202 4.68 -1.33 -23.33
C LYS A 202 5.16 -1.45 -21.87
N LEU A 203 4.22 -1.57 -20.92
CA LEU A 203 4.53 -1.77 -19.50
C LEU A 203 5.19 -3.13 -19.24
N ILE A 204 4.73 -4.20 -19.89
CA ILE A 204 5.38 -5.53 -19.83
C ILE A 204 6.83 -5.43 -20.30
N LEU A 205 7.08 -4.82 -21.46
CA LEU A 205 8.43 -4.66 -21.99
C LEU A 205 9.34 -3.84 -21.06
N LYS A 206 8.82 -2.79 -20.45
CA LYS A 206 9.53 -1.99 -19.44
C LYS A 206 9.76 -2.74 -18.12
N THR A 207 8.92 -3.72 -17.79
CA THR A 207 9.05 -4.52 -16.56
C THR A 207 10.25 -5.48 -16.66
N ILE A 208 10.55 -6.02 -17.85
CA ILE A 208 11.65 -6.98 -18.04
C ILE A 208 13.00 -6.44 -17.50
N PRO A 209 13.51 -5.27 -17.93
CA PRO A 209 14.76 -4.74 -17.38
C PRO A 209 14.62 -4.37 -15.88
N ALA A 210 13.43 -3.98 -15.44
CA ALA A 210 13.17 -3.61 -14.05
C ALA A 210 13.28 -4.80 -13.08
N LEU A 211 13.05 -6.04 -13.53
CA LEU A 211 13.24 -7.26 -12.73
C LEU A 211 14.71 -7.54 -12.38
N PHE A 212 15.64 -7.01 -13.17
CA PHE A 212 17.09 -7.18 -12.93
C PHE A 212 17.70 -6.03 -12.11
N GLN A 213 16.93 -5.02 -11.79
CA GLN A 213 17.38 -3.93 -10.93
C GLN A 213 17.21 -4.35 -9.46
N LYS A 214 18.32 -4.34 -8.69
CA LYS A 214 18.28 -4.66 -7.26
C LYS A 214 17.39 -3.67 -6.52
N GLU A 215 16.30 -4.13 -5.96
CA GLU A 215 15.61 -3.38 -4.91
C GLU A 215 16.47 -3.45 -3.64
N ASN A 216 16.69 -2.30 -2.99
CA ASN A 216 17.22 -2.27 -1.62
C ASN A 216 16.10 -2.79 -0.70
N VAL A 217 16.17 -4.09 -0.41
CA VAL A 217 15.30 -4.79 0.55
C VAL A 217 15.93 -4.77 1.91
#